data_6349f29b0974ada29c4f1403a47aa81a
#
_entry.id   6349f29b0974ada29c4f1403a47aa81a
#
_cell.length_a   1.000
_cell.length_b   1.000
_cell.length_c   1.000
_cell.angle_alpha   90.00
_cell.angle_beta   90.00
_cell.angle_gamma   90.00
#
_symmetry.space_group_name_H-M   'P 1'
#
loop_
_entity.id
_entity.type
_entity.pdbx_description
1 polymer ?
#
loop_
_entity_poly.entity_id
_entity_poly.type
_entity_poly.pdbx_seq_one_letter_code
_entity_poly.pdbx_strand_id
1 'polypeptide(L)'
;GVGLNCPHTPGISIDRPGIGVYSRSRTLTSGAVFSNLYNNAWGTNFTEWIEGSHAAKFYVWSYKNYSAPAALVTPAEETRTPLSAAYYAPTGLSFAYNYETSGELPDTQPGLMLDRKGVLVTSFNEHGNEAMIRLWEEAGSSGKCTVTLPRHSSFKVAYPCNLRGERTANAAGIPISNNSFDFEIGPNQPRTFLLK
;
A
#
# COMPACT_ATOMS: atom_id res chain seq x y z
N GLY A 1 3.65 -21.93 -4.46
CA GLY A 1 3.61 -21.45 -3.09
C GLY A 1 2.27 -20.81 -2.72
N VAL A 2 2.14 -20.44 -1.46
CA VAL A 2 0.96 -19.80 -0.90
C VAL A 2 1.38 -18.52 -0.18
N GLY A 3 0.72 -17.42 -0.46
CA GLY A 3 0.83 -16.18 0.28
C GLY A 3 -0.33 -16.02 1.25
N LEU A 4 -0.07 -15.42 2.40
CA LEU A 4 -1.06 -15.15 3.44
C LEU A 4 -0.86 -13.71 3.94
N ASN A 5 -1.95 -12.96 4.06
CA ASN A 5 -1.98 -11.68 4.75
C ASN A 5 -3.09 -11.66 5.80
N CYS A 6 -2.74 -11.24 7.02
CA CYS A 6 -3.63 -11.17 8.18
C CYS A 6 -3.65 -9.73 8.72
N PRO A 7 -4.29 -8.78 8.05
CA PRO A 7 -4.20 -7.36 8.41
C PRO A 7 -4.78 -7.03 9.79
N HIS A 8 -5.68 -7.86 10.31
CA HIS A 8 -6.33 -7.64 11.61
C HIS A 8 -5.68 -8.43 12.76
N THR A 9 -4.78 -9.35 12.46
CA THR A 9 -4.17 -10.25 13.44
C THR A 9 -2.67 -10.38 13.18
N PRO A 10 -1.85 -9.43 13.62
CA PRO A 10 -0.42 -9.38 13.29
C PRO A 10 0.42 -10.46 13.98
N GLY A 11 -0.11 -11.09 15.02
CA GLY A 11 0.56 -12.17 15.74
C GLY A 11 0.43 -13.50 14.99
N ILE A 12 1.52 -13.98 14.37
CA ILE A 12 1.56 -15.24 13.61
C ILE A 12 2.61 -16.17 14.21
N SER A 13 2.29 -17.45 14.26
CA SER A 13 3.27 -18.53 14.53
C SER A 13 3.29 -19.49 13.36
N ILE A 14 4.48 -20.05 13.07
CA ILE A 14 4.66 -21.05 12.03
C ILE A 14 5.06 -22.37 12.69
N ASP A 15 4.59 -23.50 12.13
CA ASP A 15 4.85 -24.87 12.59
C ASP A 15 4.00 -25.29 13.80
N ARG A 16 3.91 -24.47 14.85
CA ARG A 16 3.11 -24.71 16.05
C ARG A 16 2.73 -23.38 16.72
N PRO A 17 1.67 -23.33 17.50
CA PRO A 17 1.37 -22.16 18.32
C PRO A 17 2.56 -21.83 19.22
N GLY A 18 2.97 -20.55 19.26
CA GLY A 18 4.20 -20.17 19.93
C GLY A 18 4.16 -18.84 20.65
N ILE A 19 3.01 -18.46 21.19
CA ILE A 19 2.86 -17.21 21.94
C ILE A 19 3.57 -17.30 23.27
N GLY A 20 4.41 -16.30 23.56
CA GLY A 20 5.13 -16.20 24.83
C GLY A 20 6.34 -17.10 24.98
N VAL A 21 6.69 -17.87 23.96
CA VAL A 21 7.90 -18.71 23.98
C VAL A 21 9.01 -18.05 23.16
N TYR A 22 10.00 -17.51 23.85
CA TYR A 22 11.18 -16.97 23.20
C TYR A 22 12.14 -18.10 22.79
N SER A 23 12.60 -18.08 21.53
CA SER A 23 13.64 -18.97 21.05
C SER A 23 14.55 -18.23 20.07
N ARG A 24 15.87 -18.34 20.25
CA ARG A 24 16.88 -17.78 19.35
C ARG A 24 17.07 -18.61 18.08
N SER A 25 16.72 -19.89 18.15
CA SER A 25 16.81 -20.80 17.01
C SER A 25 15.59 -21.71 17.00
N ARG A 26 14.90 -21.79 15.88
CA ARG A 26 13.74 -22.64 15.70
C ARG A 26 13.86 -23.39 14.39
N THR A 27 13.89 -24.70 14.47
CA THR A 27 13.79 -25.55 13.27
C THR A 27 12.31 -25.75 12.98
N LEU A 28 11.87 -25.38 11.79
CA LEU A 28 10.51 -25.60 11.33
C LEU A 28 10.39 -27.02 10.76
N THR A 29 9.37 -27.73 11.17
CA THR A 29 9.07 -29.10 10.74
C THR A 29 7.80 -29.18 9.91
N SER A 30 7.02 -28.11 9.91
CA SER A 30 5.74 -28.01 9.21
C SER A 30 5.53 -26.60 8.65
N GLY A 31 4.76 -26.51 7.57
CA GLY A 31 4.29 -25.24 7.01
C GLY A 31 2.96 -24.76 7.61
N ALA A 32 2.51 -25.32 8.71
CA ALA A 32 1.30 -24.89 9.39
C ALA A 32 1.45 -23.46 9.93
N VAL A 33 0.46 -22.61 9.67
CA VAL A 33 0.42 -21.21 10.11
C VAL A 33 -0.72 -21.02 11.10
N PHE A 34 -0.41 -20.42 12.22
CA PHE A 34 -1.38 -20.12 13.29
C PHE A 34 -1.47 -18.60 13.44
N SER A 35 -2.67 -18.06 13.40
CA SER A 35 -2.92 -16.66 13.67
C SER A 35 -3.47 -16.49 15.07
N ASN A 36 -2.86 -15.61 15.85
CA ASN A 36 -3.34 -15.26 17.17
C ASN A 36 -4.45 -14.21 17.04
N LEU A 37 -5.69 -14.62 17.29
CA LEU A 37 -6.85 -13.74 17.16
C LEU A 37 -6.91 -12.73 18.31
N TYR A 38 -6.69 -13.18 19.52
CA TYR A 38 -6.63 -12.37 20.75
C TYR A 38 -5.95 -13.14 21.87
N ASN A 39 -5.54 -12.43 22.92
CA ASN A 39 -4.79 -12.99 24.02
C ASN A 39 -5.18 -12.29 25.33
N ASN A 40 -5.53 -13.06 26.36
CA ASN A 40 -5.87 -12.60 27.70
C ASN A 40 -4.78 -12.93 28.73
N ALA A 41 -3.55 -13.20 28.30
CA ALA A 41 -2.48 -13.70 29.18
C ALA A 41 -1.77 -12.62 30.00
N TRP A 42 -2.11 -11.35 29.84
CA TRP A 42 -1.42 -10.24 30.50
C TRP A 42 -2.32 -9.53 31.50
N GLY A 43 -2.20 -9.89 32.78
CA GLY A 43 -3.06 -9.42 33.85
C GLY A 43 -2.53 -8.25 34.69
N THR A 44 -1.54 -7.48 34.23
CA THR A 44 -0.96 -6.40 35.04
C THR A 44 -1.45 -5.01 34.67
N ASN A 45 -1.44 -4.65 33.38
CA ASN A 45 -1.71 -3.30 32.90
C ASN A 45 -2.87 -3.23 31.89
N PHE A 46 -3.47 -4.35 31.55
CA PHE A 46 -4.52 -4.46 30.55
C PHE A 46 -5.74 -5.15 31.13
N THR A 47 -6.90 -4.89 30.55
CA THR A 47 -8.12 -5.59 30.88
C THR A 47 -7.97 -7.07 30.55
N GLU A 48 -8.14 -7.93 31.54
CA GLU A 48 -8.05 -9.39 31.37
C GLU A 48 -9.23 -9.97 30.58
N TRP A 49 -10.32 -9.23 30.52
CA TRP A 49 -11.55 -9.65 29.85
C TRP A 49 -12.05 -8.59 28.89
N ILE A 50 -12.30 -8.99 27.64
CA ILE A 50 -12.88 -8.14 26.60
C ILE A 50 -14.12 -8.87 26.09
N GLU A 51 -15.28 -8.25 26.30
CA GLU A 51 -16.54 -8.73 25.75
C GLU A 51 -16.75 -8.25 24.31
N GLY A 52 -17.67 -8.93 23.61
CA GLY A 52 -18.11 -8.54 22.28
C GLY A 52 -17.74 -9.54 21.19
N SER A 53 -18.08 -9.17 19.97
CA SER A 53 -17.76 -9.94 18.76
C SER A 53 -16.56 -9.34 18.04
N HIS A 54 -15.63 -10.18 17.65
CA HIS A 54 -14.42 -9.79 16.94
C HIS A 54 -14.43 -10.41 15.54
N ALA A 55 -14.09 -9.61 14.52
CA ALA A 55 -13.94 -10.09 13.16
C ALA A 55 -12.47 -9.98 12.73
N ALA A 56 -11.95 -11.04 12.14
CA ALA A 56 -10.63 -11.04 11.51
C ALA A 56 -10.74 -11.39 10.03
N LYS A 57 -9.94 -10.74 9.21
CA LYS A 57 -9.85 -11.00 7.77
C LYS A 57 -8.54 -11.69 7.46
N PHE A 58 -8.63 -12.69 6.62
CA PHE A 58 -7.49 -13.43 6.11
C PHE A 58 -7.58 -13.45 4.59
N TYR A 59 -6.48 -13.13 3.93
CA TYR A 59 -6.35 -13.20 2.49
C TYR A 59 -5.33 -14.28 2.16
N VAL A 60 -5.71 -15.20 1.28
CA VAL A 60 -4.87 -16.30 0.86
C VAL A 60 -4.82 -16.33 -0.65
N TRP A 61 -3.61 -16.41 -1.21
CA TRP A 61 -3.42 -16.55 -2.66
C TRP A 61 -2.35 -17.59 -2.98
N SER A 62 -2.39 -18.11 -4.18
CA SER A 62 -1.38 -19.05 -4.67
C SER A 62 -0.47 -18.37 -5.70
N TYR A 63 0.77 -18.83 -5.77
CA TYR A 63 1.70 -18.41 -6.81
C TYR A 63 2.54 -19.60 -7.30
N LYS A 64 2.92 -19.57 -8.59
CA LYS A 64 3.72 -20.64 -9.20
C LYS A 64 5.21 -20.44 -8.94
N ASN A 65 5.71 -19.24 -9.24
CA ASN A 65 7.12 -18.87 -9.09
C ASN A 65 7.27 -17.85 -7.97
N TYR A 66 8.22 -18.08 -7.07
CA TYR A 66 8.50 -17.14 -6.00
C TYR A 66 9.21 -15.91 -6.54
N SER A 67 8.68 -14.76 -6.20
CA SER A 67 9.29 -13.45 -6.37
C SER A 67 8.75 -12.55 -5.26
N ALA A 68 9.59 -12.05 -4.38
CA ALA A 68 9.13 -11.22 -3.28
C ALA A 68 8.25 -10.05 -3.75
N PRO A 69 8.62 -9.27 -4.79
CA PRO A 69 7.80 -8.17 -5.28
C PRO A 69 6.43 -8.60 -5.81
N ALA A 70 6.39 -9.65 -6.65
CA ALA A 70 5.18 -10.05 -7.37
C ALA A 70 4.35 -11.09 -6.63
N ALA A 71 4.98 -11.98 -5.85
CA ALA A 71 4.30 -13.07 -5.17
C ALA A 71 3.85 -12.71 -3.75
N LEU A 72 4.47 -11.75 -3.09
CA LEU A 72 4.17 -11.39 -1.71
C LEU A 72 3.83 -9.91 -1.53
N VAL A 73 4.74 -8.98 -1.79
CA VAL A 73 4.59 -7.57 -1.41
C VAL A 73 3.40 -6.92 -2.12
N THR A 74 3.36 -6.98 -3.45
CA THR A 74 2.27 -6.35 -4.21
C THR A 74 0.91 -6.97 -3.88
N PRO A 75 0.71 -8.30 -3.88
CA PRO A 75 -0.57 -8.88 -3.48
C PRO A 75 -0.97 -8.56 -2.04
N ALA A 76 -0.02 -8.50 -1.09
CA ALA A 76 -0.31 -8.13 0.29
C ALA A 76 -0.86 -6.70 0.39
N GLU A 77 -0.29 -5.73 -0.34
CA GLU A 77 -0.79 -4.36 -0.36
C GLU A 77 -2.15 -4.23 -1.06
N GLU A 78 -2.38 -4.97 -2.15
CA GLU A 78 -3.69 -5.02 -2.80
C GLU A 78 -4.79 -5.48 -1.83
N THR A 79 -4.49 -6.36 -0.88
CA THR A 79 -5.47 -6.76 0.16
C THR A 79 -5.71 -5.68 1.22
N ARG A 80 -4.76 -4.79 1.46
CA ARG A 80 -4.89 -3.67 2.41
C ARG A 80 -5.63 -2.48 1.82
N THR A 81 -5.60 -2.34 0.51
CA THR A 81 -6.28 -1.28 -0.24
C THR A 81 -7.34 -1.88 -1.18
N PRO A 82 -8.43 -2.44 -0.63
CA PRO A 82 -9.45 -3.08 -1.44
C PRO A 82 -10.15 -2.07 -2.34
N LEU A 83 -10.72 -2.58 -3.44
CA LEU A 83 -11.55 -1.78 -4.33
C LEU A 83 -12.71 -1.17 -3.55
N SER A 84 -12.94 0.13 -3.76
CA SER A 84 -14.07 0.85 -3.20
C SER A 84 -15.12 1.06 -4.29
N ALA A 85 -16.38 0.80 -3.96
CA ALA A 85 -17.51 1.10 -4.82
C ALA A 85 -18.16 2.41 -4.35
N ALA A 86 -18.43 3.31 -5.30
CA ALA A 86 -19.23 4.49 -5.07
C ALA A 86 -20.44 4.47 -6.01
N TYR A 87 -21.61 4.82 -5.48
CA TYR A 87 -22.79 4.97 -6.29
C TYR A 87 -22.75 6.32 -7.01
N TYR A 88 -22.81 6.28 -8.31
CA TYR A 88 -23.00 7.46 -9.14
C TYR A 88 -24.47 7.55 -9.54
N ALA A 89 -25.19 8.59 -9.07
CA ALA A 89 -26.54 8.87 -9.51
C ALA A 89 -26.47 9.76 -10.76
N PRO A 90 -26.94 9.30 -11.93
CA PRO A 90 -27.12 10.18 -13.08
C PRO A 90 -28.10 11.30 -12.71
N THR A 91 -27.89 12.48 -13.27
CA THR A 91 -28.74 13.66 -13.09
C THR A 91 -30.22 13.32 -13.26
N GLY A 92 -31.02 13.53 -12.21
CA GLY A 92 -32.46 13.29 -12.23
C GLY A 92 -33.02 12.36 -11.16
N LEU A 93 -32.17 11.60 -10.46
CA LEU A 93 -32.57 10.86 -9.26
C LEU A 93 -32.20 11.67 -8.01
N SER A 94 -33.10 12.57 -7.62
CA SER A 94 -32.98 13.38 -6.41
C SER A 94 -33.26 12.53 -5.17
N PHE A 95 -32.23 11.90 -4.62
CA PHE A 95 -32.20 11.62 -3.20
C PHE A 95 -31.23 12.58 -2.54
N ALA A 96 -31.78 13.63 -1.95
CA ALA A 96 -31.22 14.49 -0.89
C ALA A 96 -29.79 15.09 -0.99
N TYR A 97 -28.98 14.71 -1.97
CA TYR A 97 -27.65 15.28 -2.17
C TYR A 97 -27.49 15.70 -3.63
N ASN A 98 -27.60 17.01 -3.87
CA ASN A 98 -27.33 17.60 -5.18
C ASN A 98 -25.83 17.54 -5.49
N TYR A 99 -25.33 16.41 -5.96
CA TYR A 99 -24.07 16.39 -6.68
C TYR A 99 -24.37 16.64 -8.15
N GLU A 100 -24.26 17.90 -8.55
CA GLU A 100 -24.21 18.24 -9.97
C GLU A 100 -22.89 17.74 -10.54
N THR A 101 -22.88 16.57 -11.13
CA THR A 101 -21.76 16.11 -11.95
C THR A 101 -21.99 16.59 -13.36
N SER A 102 -21.27 17.61 -13.77
CA SER A 102 -21.23 18.03 -15.16
C SER A 102 -20.17 17.20 -15.90
N GLY A 103 -20.58 16.42 -16.87
CA GLY A 103 -19.71 15.67 -17.77
C GLY A 103 -19.95 14.16 -17.76
N GLU A 104 -19.55 13.52 -18.84
CA GLU A 104 -19.52 12.06 -18.94
C GLU A 104 -18.19 11.54 -18.37
N LEU A 105 -18.29 10.64 -17.41
CA LEU A 105 -17.10 9.91 -16.92
C LEU A 105 -16.81 8.76 -17.90
N PRO A 106 -15.56 8.51 -18.24
CA PRO A 106 -15.19 7.35 -19.04
C PRO A 106 -15.49 6.05 -18.27
N ASP A 107 -15.87 4.99 -18.99
CA ASP A 107 -16.12 3.66 -18.40
C ASP A 107 -14.93 3.16 -17.60
N THR A 108 -13.74 3.47 -18.06
CA THR A 108 -12.47 3.14 -17.40
C THR A 108 -11.45 4.26 -17.55
N GLN A 109 -10.74 4.57 -16.48
CA GLN A 109 -9.63 5.51 -16.51
C GLN A 109 -8.50 5.00 -15.63
N PRO A 110 -7.27 4.86 -16.18
CA PRO A 110 -6.11 4.56 -15.36
C PRO A 110 -5.83 5.73 -14.41
N GLY A 111 -5.61 5.41 -13.14
CA GLY A 111 -5.13 6.34 -12.14
C GLY A 111 -3.61 6.46 -12.17
N LEU A 112 -3.03 6.56 -10.98
CA LEU A 112 -1.58 6.52 -10.79
C LEU A 112 -1.07 5.09 -11.00
N MET A 113 -0.04 4.90 -11.84
CA MET A 113 0.53 3.59 -12.13
C MET A 113 2.03 3.56 -11.88
N LEU A 114 2.51 2.40 -11.45
CA LEU A 114 3.93 2.06 -11.32
C LEU A 114 4.25 0.88 -12.23
N ASP A 115 5.36 0.93 -12.93
CA ASP A 115 5.82 -0.17 -13.80
C ASP A 115 6.52 -1.29 -13.02
N ARG A 116 6.81 -1.06 -11.74
CA ARG A 116 7.61 -1.97 -10.92
C ARG A 116 6.83 -2.54 -9.74
N LYS A 117 6.72 -3.87 -9.69
CA LYS A 117 6.19 -4.59 -8.53
C LYS A 117 7.09 -4.41 -7.31
N GLY A 118 6.49 -4.38 -6.11
CA GLY A 118 7.22 -4.17 -4.85
C GLY A 118 7.56 -2.71 -4.53
N VAL A 119 7.26 -1.77 -5.43
CA VAL A 119 7.23 -0.34 -5.14
C VAL A 119 5.77 0.07 -4.98
N LEU A 120 5.46 0.75 -3.89
CA LEU A 120 4.11 1.10 -3.50
C LEU A 120 3.93 2.60 -3.44
N VAL A 121 2.72 3.07 -3.75
CA VAL A 121 2.30 4.43 -3.47
C VAL A 121 1.78 4.49 -2.04
N THR A 122 2.51 5.14 -1.14
CA THR A 122 2.11 5.28 0.26
C THR A 122 1.39 6.59 0.55
N SER A 123 1.51 7.57 -0.34
CA SER A 123 0.76 8.84 -0.26
C SER A 123 0.73 9.50 -1.63
N PHE A 124 -0.44 10.04 -1.99
CA PHE A 124 -0.60 10.94 -3.11
C PHE A 124 -1.66 11.98 -2.73
N ASN A 125 -1.26 13.20 -2.47
CA ASN A 125 -2.13 14.25 -1.93
C ASN A 125 -1.72 15.65 -2.40
N GLU A 126 -2.61 16.60 -2.23
CA GLU A 126 -2.31 18.00 -2.44
C GLU A 126 -1.31 18.51 -1.39
N HIS A 127 -0.42 19.40 -1.81
CA HIS A 127 0.56 20.07 -0.97
C HIS A 127 0.69 21.54 -1.40
N GLY A 128 -0.15 22.39 -0.86
CA GLY A 128 -0.32 23.76 -1.33
C GLY A 128 -0.86 23.78 -2.76
N ASN A 129 -0.13 24.43 -3.68
CA ASN A 129 -0.43 24.46 -5.12
C ASN A 129 0.28 23.35 -5.92
N GLU A 130 0.91 22.42 -5.24
CA GLU A 130 1.65 21.28 -5.80
C GLU A 130 0.97 19.99 -5.36
N ALA A 131 1.34 18.86 -5.93
CA ALA A 131 0.96 17.55 -5.40
C ALA A 131 2.21 16.85 -4.85
N MET A 132 2.03 16.07 -3.80
CA MET A 132 3.10 15.27 -3.23
C MET A 132 2.80 13.79 -3.45
N ILE A 133 3.77 13.08 -4.03
CA ILE A 133 3.74 11.62 -4.13
C ILE A 133 4.85 11.01 -3.28
N ARG A 134 4.49 9.99 -2.50
CA ARG A 134 5.45 9.18 -1.74
C ARG A 134 5.36 7.74 -2.18
N LEU A 135 6.52 7.18 -2.45
CA LEU A 135 6.71 5.82 -2.91
C LEU A 135 7.62 5.09 -1.92
N TRP A 136 7.43 3.80 -1.76
CA TRP A 136 8.27 2.97 -0.92
C TRP A 136 8.59 1.65 -1.63
N GLU A 137 9.86 1.31 -1.70
CA GLU A 137 10.32 -0.01 -2.13
C GLU A 137 10.30 -0.95 -0.92
N GLU A 138 9.48 -1.98 -0.95
CA GLU A 138 9.28 -2.90 0.17
C GLU A 138 9.71 -4.35 -0.12
N ALA A 139 10.26 -4.60 -1.31
CA ALA A 139 10.69 -5.94 -1.71
C ALA A 139 12.20 -6.20 -1.49
N GLY A 140 12.93 -5.21 -0.98
CA GLY A 140 14.36 -5.33 -0.69
C GLY A 140 15.26 -5.32 -1.93
N SER A 141 14.81 -4.72 -3.04
CA SER A 141 15.57 -4.67 -4.29
C SER A 141 15.76 -3.24 -4.81
N SER A 142 16.91 -2.94 -5.41
CA SER A 142 17.16 -1.64 -6.06
C SER A 142 16.77 -1.66 -7.54
N GLY A 143 16.61 -0.51 -8.13
CA GLY A 143 16.46 -0.31 -9.57
C GLY A 143 15.58 0.84 -9.95
N LYS A 144 15.43 1.02 -11.24
CA LYS A 144 14.60 2.05 -11.86
C LYS A 144 13.11 1.76 -11.65
N CYS A 145 12.33 2.80 -11.43
CA CYS A 145 10.88 2.77 -11.39
C CYS A 145 10.31 3.94 -12.18
N THR A 146 9.27 3.69 -12.96
CA THR A 146 8.51 4.69 -13.69
C THR A 146 7.18 4.95 -13.01
N VAL A 147 6.89 6.20 -12.74
CA VAL A 147 5.56 6.67 -12.31
C VAL A 147 4.82 7.19 -13.54
N THR A 148 3.62 6.70 -13.78
CA THR A 148 2.69 7.28 -14.75
C THR A 148 1.54 7.94 -13.99
N LEU A 149 1.38 9.24 -14.19
CA LEU A 149 0.35 10.06 -13.57
C LEU A 149 -0.99 9.92 -14.31
N PRO A 150 -2.11 10.28 -13.68
CA PRO A 150 -3.41 10.29 -14.33
C PRO A 150 -3.44 11.12 -15.62
N ARG A 151 -4.25 10.73 -16.59
CA ARG A 151 -4.29 11.28 -17.96
C ARG A 151 -4.40 12.81 -18.05
N HIS A 152 -5.11 13.43 -17.12
CA HIS A 152 -5.34 14.88 -17.11
C HIS A 152 -4.41 15.65 -16.17
N SER A 153 -3.31 15.03 -15.76
CA SER A 153 -2.30 15.66 -14.94
C SER A 153 -1.60 16.78 -15.72
N SER A 154 -1.49 17.97 -15.12
CA SER A 154 -0.82 19.14 -15.69
C SER A 154 0.63 19.32 -15.24
N PHE A 155 1.12 18.46 -14.37
CA PHE A 155 2.46 18.54 -13.78
C PHE A 155 3.55 18.36 -14.85
N LYS A 156 4.62 19.15 -14.73
CA LYS A 156 5.74 19.18 -15.69
C LYS A 156 7.05 18.68 -15.09
N VAL A 157 7.20 18.78 -13.77
CA VAL A 157 8.46 18.45 -13.09
C VAL A 157 8.17 17.76 -11.75
N ALA A 158 8.92 16.70 -11.47
CA ALA A 158 8.94 16.02 -10.18
C ALA A 158 10.23 16.42 -9.42
N TYR A 159 10.10 17.13 -8.30
CA TYR A 159 11.23 17.54 -7.49
C TYR A 159 11.45 16.57 -6.34
N PRO A 160 12.63 15.93 -6.23
CA PRO A 160 12.96 15.11 -5.08
C PRO A 160 12.87 15.91 -3.78
N CYS A 161 12.26 15.34 -2.76
CA CYS A 161 12.14 15.94 -1.45
C CYS A 161 12.31 14.94 -0.32
N ASN A 162 12.47 15.45 0.89
CA ASN A 162 12.49 14.63 2.09
C ASN A 162 11.07 14.17 2.49
N LEU A 163 10.96 13.41 3.57
CA LEU A 163 9.66 12.88 4.05
C LEU A 163 8.71 13.99 4.56
N ARG A 164 9.19 15.21 4.79
CA ARG A 164 8.37 16.37 5.15
C ARG A 164 7.84 17.14 3.95
N GLY A 165 8.24 16.77 2.72
CA GLY A 165 7.91 17.48 1.50
C GLY A 165 8.84 18.67 1.20
N GLU A 166 9.93 18.83 1.95
CA GLU A 166 10.92 19.87 1.69
C GLU A 166 11.84 19.42 0.54
N ARG A 167 12.01 20.25 -0.47
CA ARG A 167 12.85 19.91 -1.64
C ARG A 167 14.29 19.64 -1.20
N THR A 168 14.86 18.61 -1.75
CA THR A 168 16.29 18.31 -1.53
C THR A 168 17.14 19.43 -2.12
N ALA A 169 17.98 20.02 -1.30
CA ALA A 169 18.85 21.10 -1.71
C ALA A 169 19.70 20.66 -2.92
N ASN A 170 19.79 21.51 -3.95
CA ASN A 170 20.56 21.28 -5.18
C ASN A 170 20.14 20.05 -6.01
N ALA A 171 19.04 19.37 -5.69
CA ALA A 171 18.52 18.30 -6.53
C ALA A 171 17.81 18.88 -7.75
N ALA A 172 18.23 18.45 -8.93
CA ALA A 172 17.52 18.79 -10.15
C ALA A 172 16.13 18.18 -10.17
N GLY A 173 15.16 18.93 -10.70
CA GLY A 173 13.85 18.39 -10.98
C GLY A 173 13.90 17.36 -12.12
N ILE A 174 13.10 16.33 -12.02
CA ILE A 174 12.95 15.30 -13.04
C ILE A 174 11.83 15.75 -13.98
N PRO A 175 12.09 15.94 -15.27
CA PRO A 175 11.04 16.29 -16.23
C PRO A 175 9.95 15.21 -16.31
N ILE A 176 8.68 15.64 -16.35
CA ILE A 176 7.55 14.76 -16.59
C ILE A 176 7.22 14.84 -18.09
N SER A 177 7.35 13.73 -18.78
CA SER A 177 7.07 13.61 -20.21
C SER A 177 6.01 12.54 -20.44
N ASN A 178 5.00 12.83 -21.27
CA ASN A 178 3.87 11.91 -21.49
C ASN A 178 3.22 11.41 -20.18
N ASN A 179 3.05 12.33 -19.24
CA ASN A 179 2.57 12.05 -17.87
C ASN A 179 3.42 11.06 -17.07
N SER A 180 4.66 10.81 -17.45
CA SER A 180 5.54 9.85 -16.76
C SER A 180 6.88 10.44 -16.39
N PHE A 181 7.47 9.95 -15.32
CA PHE A 181 8.85 10.24 -14.92
C PHE A 181 9.52 9.01 -14.32
N ASP A 182 10.82 8.93 -14.50
CA ASP A 182 11.67 7.84 -14.06
C ASP A 182 12.56 8.24 -12.89
N PHE A 183 12.80 7.32 -11.97
CA PHE A 183 13.74 7.54 -10.87
C PHE A 183 14.35 6.22 -10.40
N GLU A 184 15.50 6.33 -9.73
CA GLU A 184 16.13 5.20 -9.08
C GLU A 184 15.67 5.11 -7.62
N ILE A 185 15.43 3.88 -7.14
CA ILE A 185 15.06 3.60 -5.77
C ILE A 185 15.88 2.41 -5.26
N GLY A 186 16.43 2.57 -4.07
CA GLY A 186 17.19 1.51 -3.38
C GLY A 186 16.29 0.54 -2.63
N PRO A 187 16.86 -0.55 -2.09
CA PRO A 187 16.10 -1.53 -1.33
C PRO A 187 15.57 -0.92 -0.03
N ASN A 188 14.31 -1.19 0.28
CA ASN A 188 13.60 -0.69 1.47
C ASN A 188 13.63 0.84 1.62
N GLN A 189 13.71 1.55 0.51
CA GLN A 189 13.87 3.01 0.47
C GLN A 189 12.53 3.71 0.21
N PRO A 190 12.17 4.73 1.01
CA PRO A 190 11.13 5.69 0.64
C PRO A 190 11.68 6.75 -0.31
N ARG A 191 10.86 7.19 -1.26
CA ARG A 191 11.12 8.34 -2.14
C ARG A 191 9.91 9.25 -2.14
N THR A 192 10.14 10.54 -2.02
CA THR A 192 9.07 11.55 -2.06
C THR A 192 9.38 12.57 -3.14
N PHE A 193 8.37 12.99 -3.88
CA PHE A 193 8.47 14.00 -4.92
C PHE A 193 7.34 15.02 -4.77
N LEU A 194 7.68 16.30 -4.98
CA LEU A 194 6.72 17.36 -5.23
C LEU A 194 6.53 17.50 -6.74
N LEU A 195 5.30 17.44 -7.19
CA LEU A 195 4.89 17.55 -8.59
C LEU A 195 4.41 18.98 -8.86
N LYS A 196 4.98 19.61 -9.88
CA LYS A 196 4.68 20.99 -10.29
C LYS A 196 4.40 21.10 -11.76
#